data_4e50be9d12ae91f925fec2542ffd0b10
#
_entry.id   4e50be9d12ae91f925fec2542ffd0b10
#
_cell.length_a   1.000
_cell.length_b   1.000
_cell.length_c   1.000
_cell.angle_alpha   90.00
_cell.angle_beta   90.00
_cell.angle_gamma   90.00
#
_symmetry.space_group_name_H-M   'P 1'
#
loop_
_entity.id
_entity.type
_entity.pdbx_description
1 polymer ?
#
loop_
_entity_poly.entity_id
_entity_poly.type
_entity_poly.pdbx_seq_one_letter_code
_entity_poly.pdbx_strand_id
1 'polypeptide(L)'
;MCFKWDELETKWFLDASVYTGFHRTLAEKIIPHLKPEYTLCDIGCGLGRLDLELASHVRELTAIDINEKAISLLKRDVRAQCRNNLRVQCRDASTITEHFDIFLMSFFGKMGIFDYLKLCCRKLIRVVNAENKSCLYPSHHRRNDKDTIPIVREELEAQGIGYDLELCSIEFGQPLESLRDAEQFILRNAPEATAEEVSKFQNKHLTRTGREDFPFYLQNRKELGIFIINRED
;
A
#
# COMPACT_ATOMS: atom_id res chain seq x y z
N MET A 1 -14.78 -1.65 0.26
CA MET A 1 -14.86 -0.66 1.37
C MET A 1 -13.72 0.32 1.19
N CYS A 2 -13.99 1.61 1.02
CA CYS A 2 -12.95 2.63 0.85
C CYS A 2 -12.24 2.87 2.19
N PHE A 3 -10.92 2.99 2.19
CA PHE A 3 -10.14 3.31 3.39
C PHE A 3 -10.49 4.73 3.87
N LYS A 4 -10.70 4.89 5.18
CA LYS A 4 -11.04 6.21 5.74
C LYS A 4 -9.76 6.93 6.14
N TRP A 5 -9.32 7.87 5.33
CA TRP A 5 -8.19 8.76 5.64
C TRP A 5 -8.62 9.88 6.59
N ASP A 6 -8.98 9.56 7.85
CA ASP A 6 -9.11 10.61 8.88
C ASP A 6 -7.73 11.10 9.34
N GLU A 7 -7.69 12.09 10.23
CA GLU A 7 -6.41 12.71 10.64
C GLU A 7 -5.50 11.73 11.35
N LEU A 8 -6.07 10.89 12.22
CA LEU A 8 -5.31 9.97 13.04
C LEU A 8 -4.76 8.80 12.21
N GLU A 9 -5.60 8.20 11.34
CA GLU A 9 -5.16 7.14 10.44
C GLU A 9 -4.13 7.65 9.43
N THR A 10 -4.30 8.87 8.92
CA THR A 10 -3.34 9.52 8.04
C THR A 10 -1.99 9.71 8.76
N LYS A 11 -2.03 10.23 10.01
CA LYS A 11 -0.83 10.40 10.83
C LYS A 11 -0.10 9.08 11.03
N TRP A 12 -0.76 8.06 11.55
CA TRP A 12 -0.15 6.76 11.80
C TRP A 12 0.44 6.12 10.55
N PHE A 13 -0.26 6.20 9.43
CA PHE A 13 0.24 5.66 8.16
C PHE A 13 1.50 6.39 7.70
N LEU A 14 1.53 7.72 7.77
CA LEU A 14 2.68 8.53 7.39
C LEU A 14 3.86 8.29 8.33
N ASP A 15 3.62 8.23 9.64
CA ASP A 15 4.63 7.93 10.64
C ASP A 15 5.26 6.54 10.39
N ALA A 16 4.42 5.52 10.17
CA ALA A 16 4.88 4.18 9.84
C ALA A 16 5.69 4.14 8.53
N SER A 17 5.20 4.83 7.49
CA SER A 17 5.87 4.92 6.20
C SER A 17 7.26 5.54 6.30
N VAL A 18 7.40 6.64 7.04
CA VAL A 18 8.67 7.35 7.22
C VAL A 18 9.60 6.56 8.14
N TYR A 19 9.09 6.07 9.27
CA TYR A 19 9.87 5.36 10.28
C TYR A 19 10.50 4.07 9.74
N THR A 20 9.73 3.29 8.98
CA THR A 20 10.18 1.99 8.46
C THR A 20 10.85 2.07 7.08
N GLY A 21 10.65 3.16 6.34
CA GLY A 21 11.08 3.24 4.94
C GLY A 21 10.36 2.27 3.99
N PHE A 22 9.19 1.76 4.39
CA PHE A 22 8.45 0.72 3.69
C PHE A 22 8.26 1.00 2.19
N HIS A 23 7.76 2.20 1.85
CA HIS A 23 7.46 2.53 0.45
C HIS A 23 8.71 2.68 -0.40
N ARG A 24 9.83 3.14 0.17
CA ARG A 24 11.13 3.17 -0.50
C ARG A 24 11.62 1.75 -0.80
N THR A 25 11.60 0.87 0.22
CA THR A 25 12.02 -0.53 0.04
C THR A 25 11.12 -1.26 -0.96
N LEU A 26 9.81 -0.99 -0.96
CA LEU A 26 8.90 -1.56 -1.95
C LEU A 26 9.19 -1.00 -3.35
N ALA A 27 9.45 0.31 -3.48
CA ALA A 27 9.84 0.92 -4.75
C ALA A 27 11.10 0.29 -5.34
N GLU A 28 12.12 0.00 -4.52
CA GLU A 28 13.36 -0.69 -4.94
C GLU A 28 13.09 -2.06 -5.59
N LYS A 29 11.99 -2.73 -5.21
CA LYS A 29 11.55 -3.98 -5.83
C LYS A 29 10.82 -3.77 -7.15
N ILE A 30 10.14 -2.64 -7.32
CA ILE A 30 9.35 -2.32 -8.52
C ILE A 30 10.20 -1.65 -9.60
N ILE A 31 11.16 -0.81 -9.23
CA ILE A 31 12.02 -0.04 -10.14
C ILE A 31 12.67 -0.90 -11.24
N PRO A 32 13.17 -2.13 -11.00
CA PRO A 32 13.74 -2.97 -12.06
C PRO A 32 12.80 -3.29 -13.23
N HIS A 33 11.49 -3.16 -13.02
CA HIS A 33 10.46 -3.40 -14.03
C HIS A 33 10.04 -2.13 -14.78
N LEU A 34 10.57 -0.96 -14.40
CA LEU A 34 10.28 0.34 -15.00
C LEU A 34 11.34 0.73 -16.02
N LYS A 35 11.01 1.69 -16.89
CA LYS A 35 11.96 2.36 -17.77
C LYS A 35 11.62 3.85 -17.86
N PRO A 36 12.64 4.72 -18.05
CA PRO A 36 12.42 6.18 -18.12
C PRO A 36 11.46 6.64 -19.22
N GLU A 37 11.29 5.85 -20.27
CA GLU A 37 10.38 6.16 -21.38
C GLU A 37 8.91 5.73 -21.12
N TYR A 38 8.66 4.94 -20.08
CA TYR A 38 7.32 4.39 -19.80
C TYR A 38 6.39 5.39 -19.11
N THR A 39 5.11 5.22 -19.39
CA THR A 39 4.00 5.80 -18.62
C THR A 39 3.49 4.77 -17.62
N LEU A 40 3.23 5.20 -16.38
CA LEU A 40 2.71 4.37 -15.32
C LEU A 40 1.41 4.95 -14.77
N CYS A 41 0.40 4.10 -14.57
CA CYS A 41 -0.81 4.44 -13.82
C CYS A 41 -0.87 3.63 -12.53
N ASP A 42 -0.85 4.30 -11.36
CA ASP A 42 -1.11 3.66 -10.06
C ASP A 42 -2.58 3.80 -9.68
N ILE A 43 -3.25 2.66 -9.54
CA ILE A 43 -4.68 2.56 -9.25
C ILE A 43 -4.89 2.34 -7.76
N GLY A 44 -5.61 3.29 -7.11
CA GLY A 44 -5.82 3.27 -5.68
C GLY A 44 -4.57 3.71 -4.91
N CYS A 45 -3.94 4.78 -5.38
CA CYS A 45 -2.68 5.30 -4.87
C CYS A 45 -2.72 5.74 -3.38
N GLY A 46 -3.91 5.97 -2.82
CA GLY A 46 -4.07 6.48 -1.46
C GLY A 46 -3.30 7.79 -1.23
N LEU A 47 -2.39 7.80 -0.26
CA LEU A 47 -1.54 8.96 0.04
C LEU A 47 -0.33 9.09 -0.91
N GLY A 48 -0.20 8.24 -1.91
CA GLY A 48 0.82 8.32 -2.95
C GLY A 48 2.27 8.18 -2.49
N ARG A 49 2.51 7.54 -1.34
CA ARG A 49 3.88 7.39 -0.81
C ARG A 49 4.77 6.59 -1.73
N LEU A 50 4.20 5.57 -2.39
CA LEU A 50 4.91 4.77 -3.39
C LEU A 50 5.16 5.57 -4.67
N ASP A 51 4.16 6.34 -5.12
CA ASP A 51 4.26 7.19 -6.33
C ASP A 51 5.39 8.20 -6.24
N LEU A 52 5.57 8.82 -5.06
CA LEU A 52 6.66 9.79 -4.82
C LEU A 52 8.04 9.16 -4.97
N GLU A 53 8.20 7.87 -4.67
CA GLU A 53 9.45 7.12 -4.86
C GLU A 53 9.62 6.68 -6.33
N LEU A 54 8.52 6.30 -7.02
CA LEU A 54 8.57 5.76 -8.38
C LEU A 54 8.65 6.82 -9.48
N ALA A 55 8.14 8.03 -9.24
CA ALA A 55 7.96 9.06 -10.27
C ALA A 55 9.26 9.38 -11.05
N SER A 56 10.41 9.39 -10.40
CA SER A 56 11.71 9.67 -11.05
C SER A 56 12.21 8.57 -12.00
N HIS A 57 11.54 7.41 -12.04
CA HIS A 57 11.96 6.23 -12.81
C HIS A 57 11.11 5.99 -14.06
N VAL A 58 10.15 6.89 -14.34
CA VAL A 58 9.26 6.81 -15.50
C VAL A 58 9.11 8.18 -16.16
N ARG A 59 8.67 8.20 -17.41
CA ARG A 59 8.40 9.45 -18.15
C ARG A 59 7.28 10.27 -17.50
N GLU A 60 6.20 9.59 -17.16
CA GLU A 60 5.01 10.18 -16.52
C GLU A 60 4.36 9.13 -15.62
N LEU A 61 3.96 9.53 -14.42
CA LEU A 61 3.18 8.74 -13.48
C LEU A 61 1.82 9.42 -13.26
N THR A 62 0.74 8.66 -13.42
CA THR A 62 -0.62 9.08 -13.09
C THR A 62 -1.10 8.30 -11.88
N ALA A 63 -1.28 9.00 -10.76
CA ALA A 63 -1.78 8.43 -9.50
C ALA A 63 -3.28 8.70 -9.36
N ILE A 64 -4.08 7.64 -9.17
CA ILE A 64 -5.54 7.71 -9.16
C ILE A 64 -6.06 7.12 -7.85
N ASP A 65 -6.93 7.87 -7.16
CA ASP A 65 -7.71 7.37 -6.03
C ASP A 65 -9.08 8.08 -5.99
N ILE A 66 -10.09 7.40 -5.48
CA ILE A 66 -11.43 7.97 -5.30
C ILE A 66 -11.53 8.86 -4.05
N ASN A 67 -10.58 8.76 -3.13
CA ASN A 67 -10.62 9.46 -1.86
C ASN A 67 -10.05 10.88 -2.00
N GLU A 68 -10.93 11.89 -1.99
CA GLU A 68 -10.58 13.30 -2.16
C GLU A 68 -9.54 13.79 -1.13
N LYS A 69 -9.62 13.33 0.13
CA LYS A 69 -8.71 13.74 1.19
C LYS A 69 -7.29 13.22 0.92
N ALA A 70 -7.17 11.95 0.56
CA ALA A 70 -5.89 11.34 0.19
C ALA A 70 -5.25 12.08 -1.00
N ILE A 71 -6.04 12.31 -2.05
CA ILE A 71 -5.61 13.03 -3.26
C ILE A 71 -5.19 14.48 -2.95
N SER A 72 -5.90 15.17 -2.08
CA SER A 72 -5.54 16.54 -1.68
C SER A 72 -4.19 16.59 -0.96
N LEU A 73 -3.92 15.61 -0.10
CA LEU A 73 -2.63 15.48 0.60
C LEU A 73 -1.50 15.16 -0.39
N LEU A 74 -1.72 14.20 -1.29
CA LEU A 74 -0.74 13.86 -2.31
C LEU A 74 -0.43 15.04 -3.24
N LYS A 75 -1.43 15.79 -3.69
CA LYS A 75 -1.22 17.01 -4.51
C LYS A 75 -0.35 18.04 -3.80
N ARG A 76 -0.51 18.21 -2.48
CA ARG A 76 0.35 19.09 -1.66
C ARG A 76 1.79 18.60 -1.65
N ASP A 77 2.01 17.29 -1.43
CA ASP A 77 3.35 16.71 -1.36
C ASP A 77 4.06 16.73 -2.72
N VAL A 78 3.34 16.49 -3.82
CA VAL A 78 3.85 16.61 -5.20
C VAL A 78 4.36 18.03 -5.49
N ARG A 79 3.58 19.04 -5.10
CA ARG A 79 4.00 20.47 -5.26
C ARG A 79 5.23 20.79 -4.41
N ALA A 80 5.24 20.35 -3.15
CA ALA A 80 6.35 20.60 -2.23
C ALA A 80 7.67 19.96 -2.71
N GLN A 81 7.60 18.82 -3.40
CA GLN A 81 8.76 18.09 -3.93
C GLN A 81 9.07 18.41 -5.41
N CYS A 82 8.34 19.34 -6.04
CA CYS A 82 8.51 19.72 -7.46
C CYS A 82 8.47 18.52 -8.42
N ARG A 83 7.58 17.54 -8.18
CA ARG A 83 7.43 16.36 -9.01
C ARG A 83 6.59 16.65 -10.26
N ASN A 84 7.19 17.23 -11.30
CA ASN A 84 6.49 17.74 -12.49
C ASN A 84 5.90 16.63 -13.39
N ASN A 85 6.40 15.40 -13.29
CA ASN A 85 5.94 14.24 -14.05
C ASN A 85 4.92 13.37 -13.30
N LEU A 86 4.47 13.77 -12.10
CA LEU A 86 3.46 13.06 -11.33
C LEU A 86 2.11 13.79 -11.40
N ARG A 87 1.17 13.21 -12.14
CA ARG A 87 -0.21 13.67 -12.26
C ARG A 87 -1.08 13.00 -11.22
N VAL A 88 -1.88 13.76 -10.49
CA VAL A 88 -2.72 13.25 -9.39
C VAL A 88 -4.18 13.53 -9.68
N GLN A 89 -5.00 12.49 -9.75
CA GLN A 89 -6.41 12.56 -10.11
C GLN A 89 -7.30 11.96 -9.02
N CYS A 90 -8.34 12.72 -8.61
CA CYS A 90 -9.44 12.16 -7.83
C CYS A 90 -10.45 11.56 -8.81
N ARG A 91 -10.45 10.24 -8.95
CA ARG A 91 -11.21 9.58 -10.01
C ARG A 91 -11.52 8.13 -9.63
N ASP A 92 -12.68 7.64 -10.02
CA ASP A 92 -13.00 6.23 -9.93
C ASP A 92 -12.17 5.44 -10.96
N ALA A 93 -11.47 4.42 -10.51
CA ALA A 93 -10.63 3.58 -11.35
C ALA A 93 -11.41 2.88 -12.47
N SER A 94 -12.69 2.57 -12.26
CA SER A 94 -13.57 1.97 -13.28
C SER A 94 -13.82 2.88 -14.50
N THR A 95 -13.50 4.17 -14.40
CA THR A 95 -13.68 5.15 -15.48
C THR A 95 -12.44 5.35 -16.34
N ILE A 96 -11.36 4.61 -16.07
CA ILE A 96 -10.12 4.68 -16.85
C ILE A 96 -10.36 4.06 -18.23
N THR A 97 -10.03 4.80 -19.27
CA THR A 97 -10.08 4.36 -20.68
C THR A 97 -8.75 4.57 -21.39
N GLU A 98 -7.83 5.28 -20.74
CA GLU A 98 -6.51 5.59 -21.26
C GLU A 98 -5.58 4.37 -21.18
N HIS A 99 -4.68 4.29 -22.16
CA HIS A 99 -3.65 3.26 -22.19
C HIS A 99 -2.37 3.75 -21.51
N PHE A 100 -1.74 2.86 -20.74
CA PHE A 100 -0.44 3.10 -20.10
C PHE A 100 0.50 1.95 -20.39
N ASP A 101 1.80 2.23 -20.41
CA ASP A 101 2.80 1.16 -20.53
C ASP A 101 2.73 0.20 -19.33
N ILE A 102 2.50 0.75 -18.13
CA ILE A 102 2.40 -0.01 -16.89
C ILE A 102 1.17 0.40 -16.10
N PHE A 103 0.42 -0.58 -15.60
CA PHE A 103 -0.51 -0.41 -14.49
C PHE A 103 0.09 -0.97 -13.21
N LEU A 104 0.03 -0.19 -12.13
CA LEU A 104 0.38 -0.60 -10.77
C LEU A 104 -0.90 -0.70 -9.92
N MET A 105 -1.03 -1.79 -9.18
CA MET A 105 -2.12 -2.02 -8.23
C MET A 105 -1.49 -2.47 -6.91
N SER A 106 -1.20 -1.51 -6.00
CA SER A 106 -0.57 -1.80 -4.73
C SER A 106 -1.58 -1.82 -3.60
N PHE A 107 -1.84 -3.00 -3.02
CA PHE A 107 -2.84 -3.21 -1.96
C PHE A 107 -4.25 -2.71 -2.31
N PHE A 108 -4.52 -2.53 -3.59
CA PHE A 108 -5.81 -2.13 -4.12
C PHE A 108 -6.81 -3.29 -4.02
N GLY A 109 -8.06 -2.99 -3.67
CA GLY A 109 -9.07 -3.98 -3.30
C GLY A 109 -9.45 -5.00 -4.40
N LYS A 110 -10.60 -5.66 -4.23
CA LYS A 110 -11.14 -6.68 -5.13
C LYS A 110 -11.64 -6.07 -6.44
N MET A 111 -10.74 -5.66 -7.32
CA MET A 111 -11.12 -5.26 -8.69
C MET A 111 -10.41 -6.13 -9.71
N GLY A 112 -11.16 -6.55 -10.72
CA GLY A 112 -10.69 -7.43 -11.76
C GLY A 112 -9.43 -6.91 -12.45
N ILE A 113 -8.33 -7.67 -12.34
CA ILE A 113 -7.07 -7.41 -13.05
C ILE A 113 -7.30 -7.28 -14.55
N PHE A 114 -8.28 -8.03 -15.08
CA PHE A 114 -8.54 -8.19 -16.51
C PHE A 114 -8.96 -6.90 -17.21
N ASP A 115 -9.69 -6.02 -16.53
CA ASP A 115 -10.16 -4.76 -17.16
C ASP A 115 -8.98 -3.84 -17.43
N TYR A 116 -7.96 -3.86 -16.55
CA TYR A 116 -6.75 -3.04 -16.72
C TYR A 116 -5.72 -3.70 -17.64
N LEU A 117 -5.68 -5.04 -17.72
CA LEU A 117 -4.83 -5.71 -18.70
C LEU A 117 -5.18 -5.34 -20.15
N LYS A 118 -6.45 -5.07 -20.44
CA LYS A 118 -6.88 -4.61 -21.79
C LYS A 118 -6.34 -3.22 -22.14
N LEU A 119 -6.11 -2.38 -21.13
CA LEU A 119 -5.60 -1.01 -21.28
C LEU A 119 -4.07 -0.93 -21.11
N CYS A 120 -3.46 -2.02 -20.65
CA CYS A 120 -2.04 -2.13 -20.42
C CYS A 120 -1.29 -2.38 -21.72
N CYS A 121 -0.27 -1.57 -22.03
CA CYS A 121 0.53 -1.76 -23.24
C CYS A 121 1.69 -2.74 -23.05
N ARG A 122 2.20 -2.90 -21.83
CA ARG A 122 3.40 -3.74 -21.56
C ARG A 122 3.24 -4.66 -20.38
N LYS A 123 2.95 -4.14 -19.19
CA LYS A 123 2.83 -4.98 -17.99
C LYS A 123 1.91 -4.41 -16.93
N LEU A 124 1.29 -5.30 -16.17
CA LEU A 124 0.59 -4.97 -14.95
C LEU A 124 1.40 -5.50 -13.76
N ILE A 125 1.62 -4.64 -12.77
CA ILE A 125 2.30 -4.96 -11.52
C ILE A 125 1.25 -4.95 -10.41
N ARG A 126 1.10 -6.08 -9.70
CA ARG A 126 0.17 -6.18 -8.57
C ARG A 126 0.91 -6.56 -7.29
N VAL A 127 0.78 -5.71 -6.27
CA VAL A 127 1.36 -5.97 -4.95
C VAL A 127 0.26 -6.37 -3.98
N VAL A 128 0.41 -7.52 -3.34
CA VAL A 128 -0.54 -8.05 -2.35
C VAL A 128 0.19 -8.61 -1.13
N ASN A 129 -0.53 -8.74 -0.02
CA ASN A 129 0.00 -9.47 1.13
C ASN A 129 0.03 -10.99 0.83
N ALA A 130 1.00 -11.70 1.37
CA ALA A 130 1.04 -13.16 1.28
C ALA A 130 -0.19 -13.78 1.96
N GLU A 131 -0.51 -13.25 3.14
CA GLU A 131 -1.65 -13.66 3.94
C GLU A 131 -2.30 -12.44 4.61
N ASN A 132 -3.55 -12.61 5.00
CA ASN A 132 -4.24 -11.60 5.79
C ASN A 132 -3.82 -11.67 7.27
N LYS A 133 -2.55 -11.51 7.62
CA LYS A 133 -2.03 -11.49 8.99
C LYS A 133 -1.46 -10.10 9.34
N SER A 134 -1.67 -9.67 10.59
CA SER A 134 -1.06 -8.47 11.16
C SER A 134 -0.63 -8.76 12.60
N CYS A 135 0.50 -8.25 13.00
CA CYS A 135 0.97 -8.29 14.38
C CYS A 135 0.70 -6.98 15.14
N LEU A 136 -0.08 -6.08 14.56
CA LEU A 136 -0.32 -4.74 15.08
C LEU A 136 -1.51 -4.64 16.05
N TYR A 137 -2.33 -5.69 16.13
CA TYR A 137 -3.49 -5.78 17.03
C TYR A 137 -3.89 -7.25 17.25
N PRO A 138 -4.74 -7.57 18.23
CA PRO A 138 -5.15 -8.95 18.51
C PRO A 138 -5.76 -9.63 17.27
N SER A 139 -5.25 -10.80 16.91
CA SER A 139 -5.50 -11.44 15.60
C SER A 139 -6.94 -11.89 15.37
N HIS A 140 -7.68 -12.18 16.44
CA HIS A 140 -9.09 -12.63 16.36
C HIS A 140 -10.07 -11.53 15.99
N HIS A 141 -9.69 -10.23 16.09
CA HIS A 141 -10.49 -9.09 15.65
C HIS A 141 -10.28 -8.72 14.18
N ARG A 142 -9.62 -9.57 13.42
CA ARG A 142 -9.16 -9.26 12.07
C ARG A 142 -10.28 -9.29 11.05
N ARG A 143 -10.31 -8.28 10.17
CA ARG A 143 -11.17 -8.26 8.96
C ARG A 143 -10.36 -8.74 7.74
N ASN A 144 -10.82 -9.85 7.14
CA ASN A 144 -10.17 -10.51 6.01
C ASN A 144 -10.89 -10.16 4.70
N ASP A 145 -10.59 -9.00 4.10
CA ASP A 145 -11.28 -8.57 2.86
C ASP A 145 -10.33 -8.16 1.73
N LYS A 146 -9.03 -8.47 1.84
CA LYS A 146 -8.05 -8.08 0.82
C LYS A 146 -7.57 -9.29 0.04
N ASP A 147 -7.26 -9.06 -1.25
CA ASP A 147 -6.59 -10.07 -2.06
C ASP A 147 -5.23 -10.44 -1.46
N THR A 148 -4.92 -11.71 -1.56
CA THR A 148 -3.67 -12.31 -1.09
C THR A 148 -3.02 -13.08 -2.23
N ILE A 149 -1.78 -13.54 -2.03
CA ILE A 149 -1.07 -14.32 -3.06
C ILE A 149 -1.91 -15.50 -3.57
N PRO A 150 -2.51 -16.37 -2.71
CA PRO A 150 -3.33 -17.47 -3.19
C PRO A 150 -4.51 -17.02 -4.07
N ILE A 151 -5.21 -15.96 -3.67
CA ILE A 151 -6.39 -15.46 -4.40
C ILE A 151 -5.99 -14.96 -5.79
N VAL A 152 -4.94 -14.11 -5.87
CA VAL A 152 -4.49 -13.56 -7.15
C VAL A 152 -3.94 -14.67 -8.06
N ARG A 153 -3.23 -15.63 -7.49
CA ARG A 153 -2.72 -16.78 -8.24
C ARG A 153 -3.86 -17.59 -8.86
N GLU A 154 -4.86 -17.96 -8.07
CA GLU A 154 -6.03 -18.69 -8.54
C GLU A 154 -6.77 -17.92 -9.66
N GLU A 155 -6.91 -16.61 -9.51
CA GLU A 155 -7.54 -15.74 -10.52
C GLU A 155 -6.77 -15.76 -11.85
N LEU A 156 -5.44 -15.61 -11.82
CA LEU A 156 -4.60 -15.62 -13.01
C LEU A 156 -4.54 -17.00 -13.68
N GLU A 157 -4.36 -18.05 -12.90
CA GLU A 157 -4.30 -19.43 -13.39
C GLU A 157 -5.64 -19.88 -14.03
N ALA A 158 -6.77 -19.50 -13.43
CA ALA A 158 -8.11 -19.80 -13.99
C ALA A 158 -8.35 -19.15 -15.37
N GLN A 159 -7.62 -18.08 -15.69
CA GLN A 159 -7.69 -17.39 -16.97
C GLN A 159 -6.52 -17.72 -17.92
N GLY A 160 -5.62 -18.61 -17.51
CA GLY A 160 -4.45 -18.98 -18.30
C GLY A 160 -3.43 -17.85 -18.49
N ILE A 161 -3.40 -16.88 -17.57
CA ILE A 161 -2.48 -15.72 -17.65
C ILE A 161 -1.16 -16.07 -16.97
N GLY A 162 -0.07 -15.97 -17.74
CA GLY A 162 1.29 -16.11 -17.23
C GLY A 162 1.72 -14.91 -16.37
N TYR A 163 2.52 -15.18 -15.34
CA TYR A 163 3.06 -14.15 -14.45
C TYR A 163 4.40 -14.59 -13.86
N ASP A 164 5.22 -13.61 -13.49
CA ASP A 164 6.34 -13.78 -12.58
C ASP A 164 5.90 -13.36 -11.19
N LEU A 165 6.37 -14.05 -10.14
CA LEU A 165 6.05 -13.74 -8.75
C LEU A 165 7.32 -13.54 -7.94
N GLU A 166 7.53 -12.33 -7.45
CA GLU A 166 8.58 -12.02 -6.49
C GLU A 166 8.01 -12.02 -5.07
N LEU A 167 8.67 -12.75 -4.16
CA LEU A 167 8.31 -12.74 -2.74
C LEU A 167 9.28 -11.84 -1.98
N CYS A 168 8.76 -11.01 -1.09
CA CYS A 168 9.59 -10.18 -0.22
C CYS A 168 8.95 -9.96 1.15
N SER A 169 9.80 -9.66 2.14
CA SER A 169 9.41 -9.35 3.51
C SER A 169 9.89 -7.95 3.85
N ILE A 170 8.98 -7.02 4.10
CA ILE A 170 9.30 -5.61 4.36
C ILE A 170 8.71 -5.19 5.69
N GLU A 171 9.52 -4.48 6.50
CA GLU A 171 9.09 -3.91 7.77
C GLU A 171 8.01 -2.85 7.53
N PHE A 172 6.86 -2.98 8.19
CA PHE A 172 5.80 -1.98 8.23
C PHE A 172 5.09 -2.06 9.58
N GLY A 173 5.86 -1.82 10.66
CA GLY A 173 5.36 -1.69 12.01
C GLY A 173 4.83 -0.29 12.28
N GLN A 174 4.36 -0.06 13.51
CA GLN A 174 3.75 1.20 13.91
C GLN A 174 4.58 1.89 15.00
N PRO A 175 5.23 3.02 14.71
CA PRO A 175 5.79 3.91 15.72
C PRO A 175 4.68 4.67 16.43
N LEU A 176 4.82 4.89 17.75
CA LEU A 176 3.78 5.45 18.61
C LEU A 176 4.39 6.40 19.63
N GLU A 177 3.71 7.54 19.84
CA GLU A 177 4.18 8.64 20.67
C GLU A 177 3.98 8.41 22.18
N SER A 178 3.03 7.53 22.54
CA SER A 178 2.70 7.24 23.93
C SER A 178 1.97 5.90 24.08
N LEU A 179 1.81 5.43 25.33
CA LEU A 179 0.96 4.27 25.63
C LEU A 179 -0.50 4.50 25.27
N ARG A 180 -0.97 5.74 25.41
CA ARG A 180 -2.34 6.13 25.03
C ARG A 180 -2.51 6.10 23.52
N ASP A 181 -1.51 6.57 22.77
CA ASP A 181 -1.49 6.48 21.31
C ASP A 181 -1.52 5.02 20.83
N ALA A 182 -0.75 4.15 21.50
CA ALA A 182 -0.77 2.71 21.25
C ALA A 182 -2.14 2.07 21.51
N GLU A 183 -2.79 2.44 22.61
CA GLU A 183 -4.15 1.99 22.93
C GLU A 183 -5.16 2.43 21.86
N GLN A 184 -5.13 3.71 21.48
CA GLN A 184 -6.00 4.25 20.42
C GLN A 184 -5.79 3.55 19.08
N PHE A 185 -4.53 3.30 18.70
CA PHE A 185 -4.19 2.57 17.48
C PHE A 185 -4.75 1.14 17.50
N ILE A 186 -4.57 0.42 18.61
CA ILE A 186 -5.06 -0.96 18.75
C ILE A 186 -6.60 -0.99 18.68
N LEU A 187 -7.28 -0.14 19.44
CA LEU A 187 -8.74 -0.07 19.47
C LEU A 187 -9.34 0.36 18.13
N ARG A 188 -8.65 1.21 17.38
CA ARG A 188 -9.09 1.59 16.04
C ARG A 188 -9.11 0.41 15.07
N ASN A 189 -8.13 -0.47 15.19
CA ASN A 189 -7.98 -1.67 14.35
C ASN A 189 -8.74 -2.89 14.88
N ALA A 190 -9.03 -2.91 16.18
CA ALA A 190 -9.78 -3.95 16.87
C ALA A 190 -10.80 -3.32 17.83
N PRO A 191 -11.88 -2.69 17.31
CA PRO A 191 -12.82 -1.88 18.11
C PRO A 191 -13.62 -2.69 19.15
N GLU A 192 -13.66 -4.01 19.00
CA GLU A 192 -14.35 -4.92 19.93
C GLU A 192 -13.39 -5.50 21.00
N ALA A 193 -12.09 -5.12 20.96
CA ALA A 193 -11.14 -5.60 21.95
C ALA A 193 -11.42 -5.00 23.33
N THR A 194 -11.41 -5.85 24.35
CA THR A 194 -11.55 -5.43 25.74
C THR A 194 -10.30 -4.71 26.25
N ALA A 195 -10.43 -3.91 27.29
CA ALA A 195 -9.29 -3.24 27.92
C ALA A 195 -8.21 -4.24 28.41
N GLU A 196 -8.62 -5.42 28.85
CA GLU A 196 -7.72 -6.49 29.27
C GLU A 196 -6.93 -7.05 28.07
N GLU A 197 -7.58 -7.28 26.93
CA GLU A 197 -6.93 -7.73 25.69
C GLU A 197 -5.93 -6.71 25.17
N VAL A 198 -6.30 -5.43 25.16
CA VAL A 198 -5.42 -4.33 24.76
C VAL A 198 -4.19 -4.28 25.66
N SER A 199 -4.38 -4.32 26.99
CA SER A 199 -3.29 -4.31 27.95
C SER A 199 -2.35 -5.52 27.80
N LYS A 200 -2.91 -6.72 27.64
CA LYS A 200 -2.12 -7.94 27.37
C LYS A 200 -1.35 -7.83 26.06
N PHE A 201 -1.99 -7.29 25.02
CA PHE A 201 -1.36 -7.11 23.71
C PHE A 201 -0.21 -6.10 23.79
N GLN A 202 -0.41 -4.94 24.43
CA GLN A 202 0.64 -3.94 24.64
C GLN A 202 1.81 -4.54 25.41
N ASN A 203 1.57 -5.19 26.55
CA ASN A 203 2.63 -5.79 27.36
C ASN A 203 3.46 -6.84 26.62
N LYS A 204 2.85 -7.55 25.66
CA LYS A 204 3.50 -8.60 24.89
C LYS A 204 4.24 -8.10 23.65
N HIS A 205 3.68 -7.11 22.97
CA HIS A 205 4.12 -6.73 21.61
C HIS A 205 4.69 -5.32 21.50
N LEU A 206 4.41 -4.43 22.45
CA LEU A 206 4.89 -3.06 22.42
C LEU A 206 6.33 -3.00 22.95
N THR A 207 7.24 -2.52 22.12
CA THR A 207 8.66 -2.37 22.47
C THR A 207 9.02 -0.90 22.69
N ARG A 208 10.02 -0.63 23.56
CA ARG A 208 10.61 0.70 23.72
C ARG A 208 11.70 0.90 22.67
N THR A 209 11.70 2.06 22.02
CA THR A 209 12.66 2.39 20.95
C THR A 209 13.87 3.15 21.44
N GLY A 210 13.77 3.82 22.59
CA GLY A 210 14.77 4.78 23.06
C GLY A 210 14.73 6.16 22.38
N ARG A 211 13.80 6.38 21.43
CA ARG A 211 13.59 7.65 20.72
C ARG A 211 12.62 8.52 21.50
N GLU A 212 12.81 9.86 21.44
CA GLU A 212 11.90 10.82 22.08
C GLU A 212 10.61 11.04 21.28
N ASP A 213 10.71 11.06 19.94
CA ASP A 213 9.57 11.26 19.05
C ASP A 213 8.61 10.07 19.04
N PHE A 214 9.15 8.84 19.02
CA PHE A 214 8.38 7.60 19.03
C PHE A 214 8.95 6.64 20.08
N PRO A 215 8.65 6.83 21.36
CA PRO A 215 9.20 5.99 22.44
C PRO A 215 8.71 4.55 22.41
N PHE A 216 7.66 4.28 21.63
CA PHE A 216 7.09 2.93 21.52
C PHE A 216 6.98 2.48 20.07
N TYR A 217 7.02 1.17 19.85
CA TYR A 217 6.94 0.55 18.55
C TYR A 217 6.22 -0.80 18.59
N LEU A 218 5.26 -0.99 17.70
CA LEU A 218 4.66 -2.29 17.41
C LEU A 218 5.32 -2.85 16.14
N GLN A 219 6.13 -3.88 16.31
CA GLN A 219 6.82 -4.52 15.21
C GLN A 219 5.84 -5.28 14.31
N ASN A 220 5.98 -5.11 13.01
CA ASN A 220 5.23 -5.88 12.01
C ASN A 220 6.02 -5.94 10.70
N ARG A 221 6.13 -7.14 10.15
CA ARG A 221 6.65 -7.35 8.79
C ARG A 221 5.50 -7.77 7.89
N LYS A 222 5.48 -7.19 6.71
CA LYS A 222 4.56 -7.62 5.66
C LYS A 222 5.26 -8.59 4.74
N GLU A 223 4.76 -9.81 4.71
CA GLU A 223 5.11 -10.78 3.68
C GLU A 223 4.29 -10.45 2.44
N LEU A 224 4.96 -10.16 1.33
CA LEU A 224 4.36 -9.63 0.11
C LEU A 224 4.65 -10.51 -1.10
N GLY A 225 3.70 -10.52 -2.03
CA GLY A 225 3.89 -10.97 -3.40
C GLY A 225 3.76 -9.81 -4.37
N ILE A 226 4.72 -9.71 -5.28
CA ILE A 226 4.72 -8.78 -6.41
C ILE A 226 4.53 -9.63 -7.66
N PHE A 227 3.33 -9.58 -8.22
CA PHE A 227 3.01 -10.22 -9.50
C PHE A 227 3.39 -9.28 -10.63
N ILE A 228 4.18 -9.77 -11.58
CA ILE A 228 4.55 -9.09 -12.81
C ILE A 228 3.86 -9.83 -13.95
N ILE A 229 2.83 -9.23 -14.52
CA ILE A 229 2.05 -9.80 -15.60
C ILE A 229 2.46 -9.08 -16.88
N ASN A 230 3.25 -9.74 -17.71
CA ASN A 230 3.68 -9.20 -19.00
C ASN A 230 2.53 -9.36 -20.01
N ARG A 231 2.27 -8.33 -20.81
CA ARG A 231 1.41 -8.46 -21.97
C ARG A 231 2.24 -9.10 -23.08
N GLU A 232 1.80 -10.25 -23.54
CA GLU A 232 2.31 -10.83 -24.78
C GLU A 232 1.82 -9.96 -25.96
N ASP A 233 2.73 -9.65 -26.88
CA ASP A 233 2.46 -8.87 -28.11
C ASP A 233 1.47 -9.57 -29.06
#